data_5c3646eda165e770c36914e9531ff90a
#
_entry.id   5c3646eda165e770c36914e9531ff90a
#
_cell.length_a   1.000
_cell.length_b   1.000
_cell.length_c   1.000
_cell.angle_alpha   90.00
_cell.angle_beta   90.00
_cell.angle_gamma   90.00
#
_symmetry.space_group_name_H-M   'P 1'
#
loop_
_entity.id
_entity.type
_entity.pdbx_description
1 polymer ?
#
loop_
_entity_poly.entity_id
_entity_poly.type
_entity_poly.pdbx_seq_one_letter_code
_entity_poly.pdbx_strand_id
1 'polypeptide(L)'
;MQKTFVYPAALLLLSVLLVSCKKEQMGNSAMPAQPNQSINASVASGETFTFVAGSTGSLSVSKQALHFQVSEALNENGSVYYNYKPAAGYIGSDEVALMYLSNEAAPVISSVSTGCPASHDTPASSAMNTIVIKLTVTK
;
A
#
# COMPACT_ATOMS: atom_id res chain seq x y z
N MET A 1 53.07 51.75 -13.40
CA MET A 1 52.27 51.25 -14.52
C MET A 1 51.14 50.42 -13.95
N GLN A 2 49.96 51.06 -13.72
CA GLN A 2 48.80 50.38 -13.16
C GLN A 2 47.92 49.96 -14.33
N LYS A 3 47.67 48.64 -14.45
CA LYS A 3 46.68 48.09 -15.39
C LYS A 3 45.36 47.92 -14.65
N THR A 4 44.47 48.85 -14.89
CA THR A 4 43.07 48.76 -14.48
C THR A 4 42.36 47.71 -15.31
N PHE A 5 41.99 46.59 -14.70
CA PHE A 5 41.10 45.61 -15.29
C PHE A 5 39.65 46.06 -15.04
N VAL A 6 39.01 46.53 -16.09
CA VAL A 6 37.60 46.79 -16.11
C VAL A 6 36.89 45.47 -16.36
N TYR A 7 36.20 44.95 -15.35
CA TYR A 7 35.32 43.81 -15.52
C TYR A 7 33.99 44.31 -16.09
N PRO A 8 33.55 43.84 -17.24
CA PRO A 8 32.17 44.08 -17.69
C PRO A 8 31.24 43.23 -16.80
N ALA A 9 30.29 43.93 -16.21
CA ALA A 9 29.19 43.35 -15.46
C ALA A 9 28.37 42.40 -16.37
N ALA A 10 28.73 41.16 -16.42
CA ALA A 10 27.88 40.11 -16.99
C ALA A 10 26.78 39.79 -15.98
N LEU A 11 25.61 40.29 -16.28
CA LEU A 11 24.37 40.02 -15.58
C LEU A 11 24.03 38.55 -15.80
N LEU A 12 24.55 37.66 -14.94
CA LEU A 12 24.24 36.25 -14.93
C LEU A 12 22.91 36.08 -14.21
N LEU A 13 21.84 36.05 -14.99
CA LEU A 13 20.52 35.62 -14.57
C LEU A 13 20.64 34.17 -14.15
N LEU A 14 20.91 33.96 -12.85
CA LEU A 14 20.89 32.68 -12.21
C LEU A 14 19.42 32.26 -12.09
N SER A 15 18.93 31.57 -13.11
CA SER A 15 17.66 30.83 -13.05
C SER A 15 17.81 29.71 -12.05
N VAL A 16 17.36 29.99 -10.83
CA VAL A 16 17.19 28.96 -9.79
C VAL A 16 16.10 28.01 -10.27
N LEU A 17 16.52 26.91 -10.90
CA LEU A 17 15.67 25.74 -11.08
C LEU A 17 15.40 25.17 -9.69
N LEU A 18 14.28 25.57 -9.10
CA LEU A 18 13.70 24.88 -7.97
C LEU A 18 13.31 23.48 -8.44
N VAL A 19 14.26 22.56 -8.37
CA VAL A 19 13.95 21.15 -8.36
C VAL A 19 13.16 20.91 -7.08
N SER A 20 11.84 21.02 -7.18
CA SER A 20 10.93 20.54 -6.16
C SER A 20 11.07 19.02 -6.14
N CYS A 21 11.98 18.51 -5.30
CA CYS A 21 11.92 17.13 -4.85
C CYS A 21 10.57 17.00 -4.14
N LYS A 22 9.55 16.55 -4.87
CA LYS A 22 8.41 15.90 -4.25
C LYS A 22 8.99 14.71 -3.50
N LYS A 23 9.21 14.91 -2.21
CA LYS A 23 9.29 13.83 -1.26
C LYS A 23 7.97 13.09 -1.42
N GLU A 24 7.98 12.00 -2.17
CA GLU A 24 6.87 11.07 -2.15
C GLU A 24 6.80 10.57 -0.72
N GLN A 25 5.99 11.28 0.03
CA GLN A 25 5.47 10.79 1.27
C GLN A 25 4.79 9.48 0.86
N MET A 26 5.37 8.35 1.23
CA MET A 26 4.66 7.09 1.26
C MET A 26 3.47 7.32 2.19
N GLY A 27 2.47 7.99 1.64
CA GLY A 27 1.16 8.05 2.24
C GLY A 27 0.69 6.61 2.26
N ASN A 28 0.53 6.09 3.45
CA ASN A 28 -0.22 4.88 3.73
C ASN A 28 -1.67 5.17 3.32
N SER A 29 -1.88 5.37 2.01
CA SER A 29 -3.22 5.41 1.46
C SER A 29 -3.71 3.97 1.55
N ALA A 30 -4.53 3.72 2.57
CA ALA A 30 -5.36 2.53 2.60
C ALA A 30 -6.13 2.49 1.28
N MET A 31 -5.59 1.74 0.32
CA MET A 31 -6.24 1.51 -0.96
C MET A 31 -7.50 0.70 -0.66
N PRO A 32 -8.69 1.13 -1.11
CA PRO A 32 -9.88 0.32 -0.93
C PRO A 32 -9.60 -1.04 -1.55
N ALA A 33 -9.76 -2.09 -0.75
CA ALA A 33 -9.51 -3.45 -1.18
C ALA A 33 -10.41 -3.76 -2.38
N GLN A 34 -9.80 -3.93 -3.55
CA GLN A 34 -10.50 -4.36 -4.76
C GLN A 34 -10.61 -5.89 -4.76
N PRO A 35 -11.72 -6.46 -5.21
CA PRO A 35 -11.86 -7.91 -5.28
C PRO A 35 -10.76 -8.51 -6.16
N ASN A 36 -10.04 -9.52 -5.64
CA ASN A 36 -8.96 -10.25 -6.31
C ASN A 36 -7.74 -9.39 -6.72
N GLN A 37 -7.17 -8.70 -5.76
CA GLN A 37 -5.95 -7.89 -5.95
C GLN A 37 -4.70 -8.78 -5.97
N SER A 38 -3.78 -8.54 -6.92
CA SER A 38 -2.44 -9.13 -6.93
C SER A 38 -1.38 -8.04 -6.72
N ILE A 39 -0.49 -8.26 -5.76
CA ILE A 39 0.56 -7.32 -5.36
C ILE A 39 1.91 -8.01 -5.53
N ASN A 40 2.87 -7.30 -6.14
CA ASN A 40 4.26 -7.74 -6.18
C ASN A 40 5.06 -6.91 -5.17
N ALA A 41 5.82 -7.57 -4.31
CA ALA A 41 6.66 -6.94 -3.31
C ALA A 41 8.05 -7.56 -3.27
N SER A 42 9.04 -6.76 -2.87
CA SER A 42 10.40 -7.23 -2.62
C SER A 42 10.76 -7.00 -1.16
N VAL A 43 11.48 -7.94 -0.56
CA VAL A 43 11.96 -7.87 0.81
C VAL A 43 13.37 -8.42 0.88
N ALA A 44 14.27 -7.79 1.63
CA ALA A 44 15.60 -8.31 1.85
C ALA A 44 15.56 -9.50 2.81
N SER A 45 16.49 -10.45 2.63
CA SER A 45 16.65 -11.58 3.55
C SER A 45 16.94 -11.08 4.96
N GLY A 46 16.12 -11.52 5.93
CA GLY A 46 16.20 -11.06 7.32
C GLY A 46 15.31 -9.87 7.67
N GLU A 47 14.81 -9.11 6.70
CA GLU A 47 13.88 -8.01 6.90
C GLU A 47 12.43 -8.48 6.95
N THR A 48 11.56 -7.63 7.50
CA THR A 48 10.12 -7.90 7.57
C THR A 48 9.38 -7.02 6.57
N PHE A 49 8.57 -7.64 5.73
CA PHE A 49 7.60 -6.96 4.88
C PHE A 49 6.27 -6.86 5.62
N THR A 50 5.69 -5.65 5.63
CA THR A 50 4.36 -5.39 6.21
C THR A 50 3.42 -4.86 5.14
N PHE A 51 2.26 -5.50 5.02
CA PHE A 51 1.18 -5.07 4.14
C PHE A 51 -0.01 -4.63 4.99
N VAL A 52 -0.48 -3.39 4.81
CA VAL A 52 -1.68 -2.86 5.48
C VAL A 52 -2.88 -3.09 4.58
N ALA A 53 -3.83 -3.91 5.04
CA ALA A 53 -5.04 -4.24 4.30
C ALA A 53 -6.14 -3.18 4.47
N GLY A 54 -6.23 -2.55 5.65
CA GLY A 54 -7.22 -1.54 5.94
C GLY A 54 -7.23 -1.10 7.40
N SER A 55 -8.14 -0.19 7.72
CA SER A 55 -8.37 0.33 9.08
C SER A 55 -9.50 -0.38 9.82
N THR A 56 -10.33 -1.13 9.11
CA THR A 56 -11.49 -1.85 9.68
C THR A 56 -11.63 -3.21 9.00
N GLY A 57 -12.21 -4.17 9.68
CA GLY A 57 -12.45 -5.49 9.11
C GLY A 57 -11.59 -6.61 9.73
N SER A 58 -11.48 -7.70 9.00
CA SER A 58 -10.66 -8.84 9.40
C SER A 58 -9.82 -9.37 8.24
N LEU A 59 -8.60 -9.81 8.55
CA LEU A 59 -7.66 -10.40 7.61
C LEU A 59 -7.33 -11.81 8.06
N SER A 60 -7.32 -12.75 7.14
CA SER A 60 -6.90 -14.12 7.38
C SER A 60 -6.00 -14.62 6.26
N VAL A 61 -5.09 -15.53 6.58
CA VAL A 61 -4.24 -16.18 5.58
C VAL A 61 -5.00 -17.37 5.01
N SER A 62 -5.37 -17.32 3.73
CA SER A 62 -6.06 -18.41 3.02
C SER A 62 -5.09 -19.41 2.37
N LYS A 63 -3.92 -18.94 1.95
CA LYS A 63 -2.80 -19.78 1.49
C LYS A 63 -1.51 -19.25 2.10
N GLN A 64 -0.84 -20.09 2.86
CA GLN A 64 0.39 -19.75 3.56
C GLN A 64 1.57 -19.67 2.59
N ALA A 65 2.49 -18.73 2.84
CA ALA A 65 3.81 -18.70 2.22
C ALA A 65 4.58 -20.00 2.54
N LEU A 66 5.57 -20.36 1.74
CA LEU A 66 6.31 -21.62 1.90
C LEU A 66 7.65 -21.44 2.63
N HIS A 67 8.28 -20.27 2.48
CA HIS A 67 9.65 -20.03 2.96
C HIS A 67 9.66 -18.84 3.94
N PHE A 68 9.03 -18.99 5.09
CA PHE A 68 8.87 -17.91 6.06
C PHE A 68 9.40 -18.29 7.46
N GLN A 69 9.82 -17.29 8.18
CA GLN A 69 10.00 -17.30 9.64
C GLN A 69 8.77 -16.72 10.33
N VAL A 70 8.16 -15.65 9.75
CA VAL A 70 6.91 -15.04 10.18
C VAL A 70 6.00 -14.91 8.98
N SER A 71 4.74 -15.32 9.10
CA SER A 71 3.70 -15.15 8.09
C SER A 71 2.35 -15.14 8.80
N GLU A 72 1.90 -13.96 9.21
CA GLU A 72 0.74 -13.79 10.08
C GLU A 72 -0.08 -12.55 9.74
N ALA A 73 -1.39 -12.66 9.92
CA ALA A 73 -2.31 -11.55 9.83
C ALA A 73 -2.62 -11.03 11.24
N LEU A 74 -2.54 -9.72 11.45
CA LEU A 74 -2.67 -9.05 12.73
C LEU A 74 -3.73 -7.94 12.64
N ASN A 75 -4.37 -7.68 13.76
CA ASN A 75 -5.28 -6.55 13.95
C ASN A 75 -4.85 -5.81 15.21
N GLU A 76 -4.25 -4.64 15.04
CA GLU A 76 -3.77 -3.81 16.14
C GLU A 76 -4.14 -2.35 15.91
N ASN A 77 -4.60 -1.69 16.97
CA ASN A 77 -4.94 -0.26 16.96
C ASN A 77 -5.92 0.14 15.84
N GLY A 78 -6.83 -0.77 15.49
CA GLY A 78 -7.79 -0.54 14.41
C GLY A 78 -7.22 -0.69 13.00
N SER A 79 -5.97 -1.07 12.87
CA SER A 79 -5.36 -1.39 11.57
C SER A 79 -5.22 -2.89 11.40
N VAL A 80 -5.54 -3.36 10.20
CA VAL A 80 -5.45 -4.77 9.82
C VAL A 80 -4.29 -4.93 8.85
N TYR A 81 -3.30 -5.74 9.22
CA TYR A 81 -2.09 -5.88 8.44
C TYR A 81 -1.56 -7.32 8.44
N TYR A 82 -0.72 -7.61 7.46
CA TYR A 82 -0.03 -8.88 7.31
C TYR A 82 1.49 -8.65 7.37
N ASN A 83 2.17 -9.46 8.19
CA ASN A 83 3.62 -9.49 8.32
C ASN A 83 4.19 -10.75 7.68
N TYR A 84 5.25 -10.55 6.89
CA TYR A 84 6.05 -11.62 6.33
C TYR A 84 7.52 -11.38 6.62
N LYS A 85 8.18 -12.38 7.17
CA LYS A 85 9.62 -12.45 7.31
C LYS A 85 10.12 -13.72 6.67
N PRO A 86 11.03 -13.66 5.68
CA PRO A 86 11.55 -14.85 5.04
C PRO A 86 12.32 -15.75 6.01
N ALA A 87 12.36 -17.04 5.71
CA ALA A 87 13.22 -17.98 6.41
C ALA A 87 14.69 -17.54 6.33
N ALA A 88 15.46 -17.81 7.35
CA ALA A 88 16.86 -17.40 7.43
C ALA A 88 17.66 -17.91 6.22
N GLY A 89 18.29 -16.97 5.50
CA GLY A 89 19.10 -17.27 4.32
C GLY A 89 18.32 -17.62 3.05
N TYR A 90 16.99 -17.60 3.08
CA TYR A 90 16.20 -17.81 1.87
C TYR A 90 16.31 -16.63 0.92
N ILE A 91 16.50 -16.93 -0.36
CA ILE A 91 16.48 -15.97 -1.48
C ILE A 91 15.66 -16.63 -2.59
N GLY A 92 14.71 -15.91 -3.17
CA GLY A 92 13.84 -16.47 -4.20
C GLY A 92 12.44 -15.89 -4.15
N SER A 93 11.50 -16.59 -4.78
CA SER A 93 10.10 -16.15 -4.85
C SER A 93 9.26 -16.93 -3.85
N ASP A 94 8.34 -16.24 -3.19
CA ASP A 94 7.32 -16.82 -2.33
C ASP A 94 5.95 -16.19 -2.63
N GLU A 95 4.88 -16.80 -2.18
CA GLU A 95 3.52 -16.31 -2.44
C GLU A 95 2.61 -16.59 -1.25
N VAL A 96 1.82 -15.61 -0.89
CA VAL A 96 0.77 -15.73 0.12
C VAL A 96 -0.57 -15.26 -0.48
N ALA A 97 -1.66 -15.93 -0.11
CA ALA A 97 -3.00 -15.44 -0.38
C ALA A 97 -3.71 -15.08 0.93
N LEU A 98 -4.28 -13.90 0.96
CA LEU A 98 -4.99 -13.33 2.09
C LEU A 98 -6.46 -13.18 1.73
N MET A 99 -7.32 -13.33 2.72
CA MET A 99 -8.74 -13.03 2.63
C MET A 99 -9.04 -11.87 3.56
N TYR A 100 -9.52 -10.78 2.99
CA TYR A 100 -9.89 -9.57 3.70
C TYR A 100 -11.41 -9.37 3.67
N LEU A 101 -11.99 -9.22 4.85
CA LEU A 101 -13.40 -8.87 5.05
C LEU A 101 -13.47 -7.42 5.52
N SER A 102 -13.95 -6.53 4.66
CA SER A 102 -14.19 -5.15 5.01
C SER A 102 -15.50 -5.01 5.77
N ASN A 103 -15.47 -4.30 6.89
CA ASN A 103 -16.68 -3.89 7.61
C ASN A 103 -17.22 -2.53 7.13
N GLU A 104 -16.57 -1.93 6.13
CA GLU A 104 -17.07 -0.71 5.53
C GLU A 104 -18.28 -1.04 4.67
N ALA A 105 -19.39 -0.35 4.93
CA ALA A 105 -20.56 -0.42 4.06
C ALA A 105 -20.12 -0.03 2.65
N ALA A 106 -20.37 -0.90 1.67
CA ALA A 106 -20.12 -0.57 0.28
C ALA A 106 -20.77 0.78 -0.03
N PRO A 107 -20.08 1.70 -0.75
CA PRO A 107 -20.68 2.97 -1.12
C PRO A 107 -21.96 2.66 -1.88
N VAL A 108 -23.08 2.97 -1.26
CA VAL A 108 -24.39 2.91 -1.92
C VAL A 108 -24.35 3.93 -3.04
N ILE A 109 -24.15 3.48 -4.27
CA ILE A 109 -24.41 4.30 -5.45
C ILE A 109 -25.93 4.49 -5.43
N SER A 110 -26.36 5.58 -4.82
CA SER A 110 -27.74 6.01 -4.89
C SER A 110 -28.02 6.39 -6.35
N SER A 111 -28.42 5.40 -7.15
CA SER A 111 -29.15 5.68 -8.37
C SER A 111 -30.47 6.28 -7.90
N VAL A 112 -30.60 7.59 -8.08
CA VAL A 112 -31.82 8.32 -7.85
C VAL A 112 -32.89 7.77 -8.84
N SER A 113 -33.60 6.73 -8.42
CA SER A 113 -34.87 6.38 -9.03
C SER A 113 -35.96 6.98 -8.16
N THR A 114 -36.60 8.00 -8.71
CA THR A 114 -37.80 8.64 -8.21
C THR A 114 -38.91 7.59 -8.06
N GLY A 115 -39.25 7.23 -6.81
CA GLY A 115 -40.52 6.49 -6.60
C GLY A 115 -40.47 5.45 -5.47
N CYS A 116 -41.20 5.75 -4.40
CA CYS A 116 -41.71 4.92 -3.30
C CYS A 116 -40.74 4.66 -2.13
N PRO A 117 -41.15 5.00 -0.89
CA PRO A 117 -40.46 4.65 0.33
C PRO A 117 -40.77 3.19 0.70
N ALA A 118 -39.92 2.27 0.29
CA ALA A 118 -39.84 0.95 0.88
C ALA A 118 -38.67 0.93 1.81
N SER A 119 -38.93 0.92 3.11
CA SER A 119 -37.95 0.63 4.16
C SER A 119 -37.48 -0.80 3.98
N HIS A 120 -36.40 -0.96 3.22
CA HIS A 120 -35.56 -2.15 3.25
C HIS A 120 -34.28 -1.79 3.99
N ASP A 121 -34.21 -2.24 5.24
CA ASP A 121 -32.90 -2.42 5.92
C ASP A 121 -32.10 -3.39 5.08
N THR A 122 -31.33 -2.85 4.16
CA THR A 122 -30.35 -3.64 3.42
C THR A 122 -29.21 -3.93 4.40
N PRO A 123 -28.98 -5.20 4.77
CA PRO A 123 -27.86 -5.52 5.64
C PRO A 123 -26.58 -5.04 4.97
N ALA A 124 -25.71 -4.38 5.74
CA ALA A 124 -24.40 -3.94 5.29
C ALA A 124 -23.69 -5.16 4.66
N SER A 125 -23.49 -5.11 3.34
CA SER A 125 -22.83 -6.17 2.61
C SER A 125 -21.33 -6.08 2.90
N SER A 126 -20.81 -6.95 3.77
CA SER A 126 -19.39 -7.11 3.94
C SER A 126 -18.76 -7.62 2.64
N ALA A 127 -17.88 -6.84 2.05
CA ALA A 127 -17.16 -7.25 0.85
C ALA A 127 -16.00 -8.18 1.22
N MET A 128 -16.03 -9.40 0.69
CA MET A 128 -14.94 -10.35 0.80
C MET A 128 -13.99 -10.18 -0.37
N ASN A 129 -12.71 -9.91 -0.10
CA ASN A 129 -11.69 -9.67 -1.11
C ASN A 129 -10.53 -10.65 -0.91
N THR A 130 -10.05 -11.23 -2.00
CA THR A 130 -8.83 -12.06 -2.00
C THR A 130 -7.66 -11.22 -2.48
N ILE A 131 -6.57 -11.22 -1.71
CA ILE A 131 -5.34 -10.50 -2.00
C ILE A 131 -4.22 -11.51 -2.14
N VAL A 132 -3.59 -11.56 -3.30
CA VAL A 132 -2.42 -12.41 -3.55
C VAL A 132 -1.17 -11.54 -3.53
N ILE A 133 -0.23 -11.82 -2.62
CA ILE A 133 1.05 -11.12 -2.54
C ILE A 133 2.14 -12.06 -3.05
N LYS A 134 2.79 -11.65 -4.13
CA LYS A 134 3.96 -12.30 -4.70
C LYS A 134 5.21 -11.61 -4.16
N LEU A 135 6.00 -12.35 -3.42
CA LEU A 135 7.17 -11.87 -2.72
C LEU A 135 8.44 -12.29 -3.45
N THR A 136 9.36 -11.35 -3.62
CA THR A 136 10.72 -11.62 -4.12
C THR A 136 11.69 -11.32 -2.99
N VAL A 137 12.32 -12.37 -2.45
CA VAL A 137 13.34 -12.23 -1.40
C VAL A 137 14.70 -12.04 -2.04
N THR A 138 15.34 -10.93 -1.69
CA THR A 138 16.66 -10.52 -2.20
C THR A 138 17.73 -10.65 -1.11
N LYS A 139 19.00 -10.45 -1.50
CA LYS A 139 20.11 -10.37 -0.55
C LYS A 139 20.00 -9.14 0.31
#